data_5df40f51b70c82b8110f53cad471e349
#
_entry.id   5df40f51b70c82b8110f53cad471e349
#
_cell.length_a   1.000
_cell.length_b   1.000
_cell.length_c   1.000
_cell.angle_alpha   90.00
_cell.angle_beta   90.00
_cell.angle_gamma   90.00
#
_symmetry.space_group_name_H-M   'P 1'
#
loop_
_entity.id
_entity.type
_entity.pdbx_description
1 polymer ?
#
loop_
_entity_poly.entity_id
_entity_poly.type
_entity_poly.pdbx_seq_one_letter_code
_entity_poly.pdbx_strand_id
1 'polypeptide(L)'
;MSSTLDSEAAFTDRAKQIGLEQWVIDKIREKRFATYGRLAFGFAHSPQSADEKPLRDFLAGLLDDEPSPDQLASLRRLFFEAHTMALTDVRLRAESNPDPAVATRKLPTAERVARQQAQEKKLGGLVFNPMTIPSNHLVDLFVDMVETGILTYVKAETCCSRAQEVETIRKDPAVSTDATGLLKLGSKNADPSCETNTELKLKSAWQRRSLAMDLAGLASFEVTETWSQFLFGHLLREQPKGFAKISLQQIMDTDKQLFILASHQTMGKLSSAPHEKKPLDEAFEKLKESTEVLQFLTPLPAQRVHEAPTSNNNRPTKVPKVDKGGKGNSKGGNNSGAGPSKAQLPEGCVTHDDDRKPLCFAFQSGKCKFKGPAGKRCARGYHKCYKRGCFRPKPYYLCNHTD
;
A
#
# COMPACT_ATOMS: atom_id res chain seq x y z
N MET A 1 23.05 0.57 2.62
CA MET A 1 23.63 1.88 2.96
C MET A 1 22.58 2.66 3.73
N SER A 2 22.94 3.34 4.80
CA SER A 2 21.98 4.22 5.50
C SER A 2 21.72 5.45 4.64
N SER A 3 20.48 5.65 4.22
CA SER A 3 20.08 6.75 3.33
C SER A 3 20.40 8.14 3.90
N THR A 4 20.49 8.28 5.22
CA THR A 4 20.80 9.54 5.91
C THR A 4 22.30 9.81 5.98
N LEU A 5 23.12 8.79 6.27
CA LEU A 5 24.57 8.95 6.42
C LEU A 5 25.26 9.30 5.10
N ASP A 6 24.75 8.80 4.00
CA ASP A 6 25.33 8.96 2.67
C ASP A 6 24.62 10.03 1.82
N SER A 7 23.63 10.74 2.40
CA SER A 7 22.88 11.80 1.73
C SER A 7 23.61 13.13 1.74
N GLU A 8 24.08 13.59 0.57
CA GLU A 8 24.63 14.95 0.41
C GLU A 8 23.58 16.05 0.64
N ALA A 9 22.33 15.77 0.26
CA ALA A 9 21.25 16.72 0.42
C ALA A 9 20.92 16.96 1.90
N ALA A 10 20.82 15.89 2.70
CA ALA A 10 20.59 15.99 4.14
C ALA A 10 21.77 16.67 4.85
N PHE A 11 22.99 16.37 4.46
CA PHE A 11 24.20 17.01 4.97
C PHE A 11 24.21 18.50 4.66
N THR A 12 23.96 18.87 3.40
CA THR A 12 23.97 20.28 2.94
C THR A 12 22.87 21.10 3.65
N ASP A 13 21.68 20.54 3.77
CA ASP A 13 20.56 21.19 4.48
C ASP A 13 20.91 21.45 5.94
N ARG A 14 21.49 20.46 6.62
CA ARG A 14 21.93 20.59 8.01
C ARG A 14 23.05 21.60 8.17
N ALA A 15 24.03 21.59 7.28
CA ALA A 15 25.13 22.55 7.27
C ALA A 15 24.61 24.02 7.17
N LYS A 16 23.62 24.26 6.33
CA LYS A 16 22.93 25.55 6.25
C LYS A 16 22.17 25.92 7.52
N GLN A 17 21.45 24.97 8.13
CA GLN A 17 20.70 25.18 9.36
C GLN A 17 21.58 25.59 10.54
N ILE A 18 22.81 25.09 10.62
CA ILE A 18 23.78 25.44 11.66
C ILE A 18 24.59 26.71 11.34
N GLY A 19 24.26 27.38 10.22
CA GLY A 19 24.86 28.68 9.87
C GLY A 19 26.14 28.61 9.07
N LEU A 20 26.50 27.48 8.44
CA LEU A 20 27.64 27.44 7.52
C LEU A 20 27.34 28.18 6.23
N GLU A 21 28.29 29.03 5.80
CA GLU A 21 28.22 29.74 4.55
C GLU A 21 28.33 28.82 3.34
N GLN A 22 27.70 29.22 2.22
CA GLN A 22 27.64 28.38 1.02
C GLN A 22 29.03 27.99 0.50
N TRP A 23 30.01 28.91 0.52
CA TRP A 23 31.37 28.61 0.06
C TRP A 23 32.06 27.55 0.88
N VAL A 24 31.81 27.50 2.22
CA VAL A 24 32.35 26.46 3.12
C VAL A 24 31.77 25.12 2.74
N ILE A 25 30.46 25.06 2.49
CA ILE A 25 29.76 23.82 2.05
C ILE A 25 30.32 23.34 0.69
N ASP A 26 30.57 24.28 -0.23
CA ASP A 26 31.11 23.95 -1.55
C ASP A 26 32.54 23.41 -1.47
N LYS A 27 33.37 23.95 -0.55
CA LYS A 27 34.72 23.41 -0.25
C LYS A 27 34.66 22.00 0.34
N ILE A 28 33.76 21.75 1.27
CA ILE A 28 33.54 20.41 1.85
C ILE A 28 33.12 19.42 0.73
N ARG A 29 32.28 19.86 -0.21
CA ARG A 29 31.85 19.06 -1.37
C ARG A 29 33.02 18.79 -2.32
N GLU A 30 33.82 19.81 -2.65
CA GLU A 30 34.99 19.69 -3.51
C GLU A 30 35.98 18.65 -2.97
N LYS A 31 36.24 18.65 -1.66
CA LYS A 31 37.09 17.69 -0.96
C LYS A 31 36.41 16.32 -0.72
N ARG A 32 35.16 16.12 -1.21
CA ARG A 32 34.36 14.88 -1.12
C ARG A 32 33.96 14.47 0.32
N PHE A 33 33.84 15.40 1.25
CA PHE A 33 33.39 15.18 2.62
C PHE A 33 31.92 15.57 2.86
N ALA A 34 31.15 15.84 1.82
CA ALA A 34 29.79 16.34 1.90
C ALA A 34 28.73 15.26 2.27
N THR A 35 29.10 14.29 3.08
CA THR A 35 28.14 13.34 3.71
C THR A 35 28.55 13.12 5.17
N TYR A 36 27.56 12.77 6.01
CA TYR A 36 27.85 12.49 7.42
C TYR A 36 28.84 11.33 7.59
N GLY A 37 28.68 10.27 6.83
CA GLY A 37 29.58 9.11 6.88
C GLY A 37 31.02 9.49 6.53
N ARG A 38 31.22 10.21 5.42
CA ARG A 38 32.57 10.64 5.01
C ARG A 38 33.20 11.62 5.96
N LEU A 39 32.42 12.57 6.50
CA LEU A 39 32.93 13.52 7.47
C LEU A 39 33.29 12.82 8.79
N ALA A 40 32.45 11.90 9.28
CA ALA A 40 32.68 11.19 10.54
C ALA A 40 33.93 10.31 10.52
N PHE A 41 34.23 9.67 9.40
CA PHE A 41 35.36 8.76 9.24
C PHE A 41 36.51 9.36 8.43
N GLY A 42 36.43 10.65 8.12
CA GLY A 42 37.44 11.36 7.33
C GLY A 42 38.82 11.46 8.00
N PHE A 43 38.87 11.39 9.35
CA PHE A 43 40.11 11.32 10.11
C PHE A 43 39.87 10.68 11.50
N ALA A 44 40.93 10.22 12.11
CA ALA A 44 40.88 9.52 13.39
C ALA A 44 40.81 10.52 14.56
N HIS A 45 39.61 11.01 14.88
CA HIS A 45 39.37 11.86 16.04
C HIS A 45 38.10 11.47 16.77
N SER A 46 38.15 11.43 18.10
CA SER A 46 36.96 11.19 18.91
C SER A 46 36.42 12.51 19.45
N PRO A 47 35.10 12.76 19.41
CA PRO A 47 34.48 13.92 20.07
C PRO A 47 34.78 14.06 21.57
N GLN A 48 35.22 12.96 22.21
CA GLN A 48 35.57 12.92 23.64
C GLN A 48 37.02 13.23 23.88
N SER A 49 37.85 13.42 22.85
CA SER A 49 39.26 13.78 23.01
C SER A 49 39.42 15.21 23.57
N ALA A 50 40.26 15.37 24.59
CA ALA A 50 40.60 16.67 25.14
C ALA A 50 41.50 17.49 24.20
N ASP A 51 42.21 16.85 23.27
CA ASP A 51 43.07 17.52 22.30
C ASP A 51 42.26 17.88 21.05
N GLU A 52 42.02 19.17 20.86
CA GLU A 52 41.28 19.69 19.70
C GLU A 52 42.19 20.02 18.49
N LYS A 53 43.51 19.98 18.66
CA LYS A 53 44.44 20.33 17.59
C LYS A 53 44.22 19.49 16.32
N PRO A 54 44.09 18.14 16.38
CA PRO A 54 43.87 17.33 15.20
C PRO A 54 42.58 17.70 14.44
N LEU A 55 41.54 18.06 15.17
CA LEU A 55 40.26 18.51 14.55
C LEU A 55 40.46 19.86 13.84
N ARG A 56 41.12 20.82 14.49
CA ARG A 56 41.39 22.13 13.91
C ARG A 56 42.25 22.01 12.65
N ASP A 57 43.32 21.22 12.70
CA ASP A 57 44.24 21.01 11.57
C ASP A 57 43.50 20.33 10.38
N PHE A 58 42.63 19.38 10.67
CA PHE A 58 41.78 18.75 9.65
C PHE A 58 40.82 19.76 9.02
N LEU A 59 40.15 20.58 9.82
CA LEU A 59 39.19 21.58 9.32
C LEU A 59 39.88 22.69 8.53
N ALA A 60 41.07 23.14 8.96
CA ALA A 60 41.88 24.08 8.20
C ALA A 60 42.33 23.52 6.85
N GLY A 61 42.72 22.23 6.79
CA GLY A 61 43.04 21.53 5.58
C GLY A 61 41.81 21.29 4.65
N LEU A 62 40.63 21.22 5.25
CA LEU A 62 39.39 21.06 4.51
C LEU A 62 38.97 22.36 3.79
N LEU A 63 39.21 23.52 4.45
CA LEU A 63 38.87 24.84 3.92
C LEU A 63 40.00 25.48 3.11
N ASP A 64 41.21 24.93 3.13
CA ASP A 64 42.44 25.51 2.60
C ASP A 64 42.81 26.85 3.32
N ASP A 65 42.23 27.12 4.51
CA ASP A 65 42.46 28.30 5.31
C ASP A 65 42.10 28.06 6.80
N GLU A 66 42.56 28.89 7.72
CA GLU A 66 42.15 28.79 9.11
C GLU A 66 40.68 29.22 9.29
N PRO A 67 39.82 28.34 9.84
CA PRO A 67 38.40 28.66 10.04
C PRO A 67 38.25 29.79 11.09
N SER A 68 37.38 30.74 10.86
CA SER A 68 36.96 31.70 11.84
C SER A 68 36.38 31.04 13.10
N PRO A 69 36.33 31.70 14.27
CA PRO A 69 35.74 31.10 15.47
C PRO A 69 34.31 30.58 15.28
N ASP A 70 33.46 31.31 14.51
CA ASP A 70 32.07 30.90 14.24
C ASP A 70 32.03 29.72 13.31
N GLN A 71 32.84 29.71 12.25
CA GLN A 71 32.97 28.58 11.34
C GLN A 71 33.49 27.34 12.07
N LEU A 72 34.49 27.52 12.94
CA LEU A 72 35.03 26.42 13.75
C LEU A 72 33.96 25.81 14.67
N ALA A 73 33.16 26.66 15.33
CA ALA A 73 32.06 26.19 16.20
C ALA A 73 31.01 25.39 15.42
N SER A 74 30.58 25.91 14.25
CA SER A 74 29.62 25.26 13.37
C SER A 74 30.17 23.95 12.77
N LEU A 75 31.41 23.94 12.29
CA LEU A 75 32.09 22.76 11.78
C LEU A 75 32.30 21.69 12.85
N ARG A 76 32.69 22.09 14.08
CA ARG A 76 32.80 21.19 15.23
C ARG A 76 31.46 20.52 15.52
N ARG A 77 30.37 21.29 15.55
CA ARG A 77 29.03 20.77 15.76
C ARG A 77 28.65 19.77 14.68
N LEU A 78 28.88 20.11 13.42
CA LEU A 78 28.56 19.23 12.29
C LEU A 78 29.34 17.91 12.36
N PHE A 79 30.64 17.98 12.72
CA PHE A 79 31.47 16.81 12.91
C PHE A 79 30.96 15.90 14.04
N PHE A 80 30.59 16.48 15.19
CA PHE A 80 30.09 15.71 16.33
C PHE A 80 28.73 15.07 16.03
N GLU A 81 27.84 15.78 15.34
CA GLU A 81 26.56 15.23 14.86
C GLU A 81 26.83 14.06 13.90
N ALA A 82 27.71 14.24 12.92
CA ALA A 82 28.10 13.21 11.95
C ALA A 82 28.67 11.95 12.62
N HIS A 83 29.58 12.13 13.55
CA HIS A 83 30.21 11.04 14.30
C HIS A 83 29.19 10.27 15.15
N THR A 84 28.29 10.97 15.84
CA THR A 84 27.25 10.35 16.66
C THR A 84 26.28 9.53 15.79
N MET A 85 25.86 10.07 14.65
CA MET A 85 24.98 9.37 13.70
C MET A 85 25.68 8.13 13.13
N ALA A 86 26.94 8.23 12.74
CA ALA A 86 27.70 7.13 12.19
C ALA A 86 27.89 6.00 13.20
N LEU A 87 28.24 6.31 14.45
CA LEU A 87 28.36 5.31 15.52
C LEU A 87 27.04 4.63 15.84
N THR A 88 25.94 5.39 15.85
CA THR A 88 24.60 4.83 16.08
C THR A 88 24.22 3.85 14.98
N ASP A 89 24.48 4.19 13.72
CA ASP A 89 24.22 3.30 12.58
C ASP A 89 25.06 2.02 12.63
N VAL A 90 26.35 2.14 12.96
CA VAL A 90 27.25 0.97 13.13
C VAL A 90 26.74 0.07 14.26
N ARG A 91 26.31 0.63 15.39
CA ARG A 91 25.74 -0.14 16.51
C ARG A 91 24.47 -0.87 16.10
N LEU A 92 23.53 -0.17 15.46
CA LEU A 92 22.27 -0.76 14.98
C LEU A 92 22.51 -1.92 13.98
N ARG A 93 23.56 -1.84 13.17
CA ARG A 93 23.95 -2.93 12.25
C ARG A 93 24.63 -4.10 12.97
N ALA A 94 25.36 -3.82 14.03
CA ALA A 94 26.07 -4.84 14.82
C ALA A 94 25.13 -5.59 15.79
N GLU A 95 24.13 -4.91 16.32
CA GLU A 95 23.10 -5.51 17.16
C GLU A 95 22.12 -6.30 16.28
N SER A 96 22.41 -7.59 16.10
CA SER A 96 21.69 -8.52 15.21
C SER A 96 20.27 -8.87 15.66
N ASN A 97 19.63 -8.08 16.49
CA ASN A 97 18.26 -8.26 16.94
C ASN A 97 17.40 -7.09 16.42
N PRO A 98 16.80 -7.23 15.22
CA PRO A 98 15.86 -6.23 14.77
C PRO A 98 14.62 -6.34 15.65
N ASP A 99 14.54 -5.51 16.68
CA ASP A 99 13.29 -5.26 17.36
C ASP A 99 12.29 -4.81 16.31
N PRO A 100 11.16 -5.54 16.07
CA PRO A 100 10.16 -5.15 15.07
C PRO A 100 9.53 -3.78 15.34
N ALA A 101 9.84 -3.17 16.48
CA ALA A 101 9.50 -1.79 16.81
C ALA A 101 10.54 -0.75 16.31
N VAL A 102 11.63 -1.18 15.66
CA VAL A 102 12.55 -0.23 15.00
C VAL A 102 11.79 0.42 13.85
N ALA A 103 11.46 1.68 14.08
CA ALA A 103 10.67 2.51 13.18
C ALA A 103 11.20 2.40 11.74
N THR A 104 10.30 2.10 10.80
CA THR A 104 10.53 2.15 9.36
C THR A 104 11.50 3.28 9.04
N ARG A 105 12.63 2.98 8.44
CA ARG A 105 13.66 3.98 8.13
C ARG A 105 13.10 4.99 7.14
N LYS A 106 12.93 6.21 7.58
CA LYS A 106 12.32 7.28 6.79
C LYS A 106 13.39 8.04 6.02
N LEU A 107 13.08 8.31 4.76
CA LEU A 107 13.94 9.17 3.94
C LEU A 107 13.95 10.60 4.52
N PRO A 108 15.14 11.23 4.76
CA PRO A 108 15.23 12.61 5.20
C PRO A 108 14.49 13.56 4.26
N THR A 109 13.87 14.60 4.81
CA THR A 109 13.06 15.54 4.00
C THR A 109 13.87 16.19 2.88
N ALA A 110 15.11 16.62 3.16
CA ALA A 110 15.99 17.23 2.16
C ALA A 110 16.35 16.25 1.03
N GLU A 111 16.65 15.01 1.37
CA GLU A 111 16.93 13.96 0.39
C GLU A 111 15.69 13.65 -0.47
N ARG A 112 14.52 13.59 0.15
CA ARG A 112 13.24 13.40 -0.54
C ARG A 112 12.99 14.48 -1.58
N VAL A 113 13.17 15.75 -1.20
CA VAL A 113 13.01 16.89 -2.10
C VAL A 113 14.03 16.83 -3.24
N ALA A 114 15.29 16.54 -2.95
CA ALA A 114 16.34 16.43 -3.96
C ALA A 114 16.05 15.30 -4.98
N ARG A 115 15.63 14.13 -4.51
CA ARG A 115 15.26 13.01 -5.39
C ARG A 115 14.02 13.32 -6.21
N GLN A 116 13.01 13.96 -5.63
CA GLN A 116 11.81 14.37 -6.36
C GLN A 116 12.17 15.36 -7.47
N GLN A 117 12.98 16.38 -7.20
CA GLN A 117 13.44 17.34 -8.22
C GLN A 117 14.25 16.67 -9.34
N ALA A 118 15.10 15.70 -8.99
CA ALA A 118 15.84 14.91 -9.97
C ALA A 118 14.90 14.06 -10.84
N GLN A 119 13.88 13.45 -10.24
CA GLN A 119 12.88 12.66 -10.95
C GLN A 119 12.02 13.53 -11.88
N GLU A 120 11.58 14.71 -11.44
CA GLU A 120 10.84 15.66 -12.25
C GLU A 120 11.63 16.09 -13.50
N LYS A 121 12.94 16.35 -13.34
CA LYS A 121 13.82 16.65 -14.48
C LYS A 121 13.97 15.44 -15.43
N LYS A 122 14.10 14.25 -14.88
CA LYS A 122 14.26 13.00 -15.66
C LYS A 122 12.99 12.66 -16.44
N LEU A 123 11.82 12.87 -15.84
CA LEU A 123 10.52 12.50 -16.40
C LEU A 123 9.75 13.72 -16.95
N GLY A 124 10.42 14.58 -17.69
CA GLY A 124 9.97 15.90 -18.15
C GLY A 124 8.65 15.96 -18.96
N GLY A 125 7.97 14.85 -19.21
CA GLY A 125 6.65 14.77 -19.84
C GLY A 125 5.51 14.44 -18.88
N LEU A 126 5.82 14.19 -17.60
CA LEU A 126 4.84 13.81 -16.58
C LEU A 126 4.40 15.04 -15.77
N VAL A 127 3.09 15.15 -15.50
CA VAL A 127 2.56 16.22 -14.64
C VAL A 127 2.66 15.81 -13.18
N PHE A 128 3.52 16.50 -12.43
CA PHE A 128 3.68 16.31 -10.99
C PHE A 128 2.75 17.26 -10.22
N ASN A 129 1.76 16.71 -9.56
CA ASN A 129 0.84 17.43 -8.68
C ASN A 129 0.53 16.59 -7.43
N PRO A 130 -0.09 17.14 -6.38
CA PRO A 130 -0.35 16.40 -5.14
C PRO A 130 -1.16 15.10 -5.30
N MET A 131 -1.91 14.94 -6.40
CA MET A 131 -2.67 13.73 -6.71
C MET A 131 -1.84 12.65 -7.43
N THR A 132 -0.81 13.06 -8.19
CA THR A 132 0.07 12.14 -8.92
C THR A 132 1.33 11.77 -8.14
N ILE A 133 1.83 12.66 -7.28
CA ILE A 133 2.99 12.41 -6.42
C ILE A 133 2.62 11.33 -5.38
N PRO A 134 3.47 10.29 -5.19
CA PRO A 134 3.25 9.27 -4.19
C PRO A 134 3.30 9.82 -2.77
N SER A 135 2.57 9.19 -1.85
CA SER A 135 2.64 9.50 -0.43
C SER A 135 4.05 9.27 0.13
N ASN A 136 4.43 10.00 1.16
CA ASN A 136 5.71 9.79 1.83
C ASN A 136 5.78 8.39 2.45
N HIS A 137 4.67 7.90 3.00
CA HIS A 137 4.57 6.56 3.55
C HIS A 137 4.90 5.49 2.49
N LEU A 138 4.37 5.62 1.27
CA LEU A 138 4.66 4.67 0.18
C LEU A 138 6.14 4.69 -0.23
N VAL A 139 6.76 5.87 -0.29
CA VAL A 139 8.21 5.99 -0.59
C VAL A 139 9.04 5.33 0.51
N ASP A 140 8.71 5.58 1.78
CA ASP A 140 9.43 5.01 2.93
C ASP A 140 9.34 3.47 2.95
N LEU A 141 8.20 2.87 2.57
CA LEU A 141 8.08 1.41 2.42
C LEU A 141 9.09 0.85 1.40
N PHE A 142 9.25 1.51 0.27
CA PHE A 142 10.21 1.04 -0.75
C PHE A 142 11.66 1.32 -0.36
N VAL A 143 11.94 2.40 0.36
CA VAL A 143 13.26 2.66 0.93
C VAL A 143 13.64 1.56 1.92
N ASP A 144 12.72 1.16 2.79
CA ASP A 144 12.93 0.07 3.74
C ASP A 144 13.23 -1.26 3.02
N MET A 145 12.55 -1.56 1.92
CA MET A 145 12.84 -2.75 1.10
C MET A 145 14.26 -2.73 0.51
N VAL A 146 14.73 -1.57 0.03
CA VAL A 146 16.08 -1.42 -0.50
C VAL A 146 17.13 -1.61 0.60
N GLU A 147 16.88 -1.09 1.80
CA GLU A 147 17.82 -1.16 2.92
C GLU A 147 17.86 -2.54 3.58
N THR A 148 16.70 -3.20 3.72
CA THR A 148 16.60 -4.54 4.31
C THR A 148 16.91 -5.67 3.32
N GLY A 149 16.84 -5.40 2.02
CA GLY A 149 16.96 -6.42 0.97
C GLY A 149 15.72 -7.32 0.87
N ILE A 150 14.62 -6.99 1.55
CA ILE A 150 13.40 -7.81 1.57
C ILE A 150 12.35 -7.21 0.66
N LEU A 151 12.14 -7.82 -0.51
CA LEU A 151 11.09 -7.40 -1.43
C LEU A 151 9.73 -7.93 -0.95
N THR A 152 8.79 -7.02 -0.69
CA THR A 152 7.41 -7.34 -0.35
C THR A 152 6.43 -6.75 -1.37
N TYR A 153 5.34 -7.46 -1.63
CA TYR A 153 4.31 -6.95 -2.53
C TYR A 153 3.48 -5.85 -1.85
N VAL A 154 3.50 -4.66 -2.42
CA VAL A 154 2.67 -3.54 -1.98
C VAL A 154 1.35 -3.56 -2.73
N LYS A 155 0.24 -3.70 -2.00
CA LYS A 155 -1.11 -3.71 -2.58
C LYS A 155 -1.45 -2.37 -3.21
N ALA A 156 -2.26 -2.40 -4.26
CA ALA A 156 -2.65 -1.18 -4.97
C ALA A 156 -3.36 -0.16 -4.07
N GLU A 157 -4.15 -0.62 -3.09
CA GLU A 157 -4.86 0.25 -2.13
C GLU A 157 -3.90 1.07 -1.24
N THR A 158 -2.67 0.58 -1.02
CA THR A 158 -1.64 1.29 -0.24
C THR A 158 -0.96 2.39 -1.07
N CYS A 159 -1.11 2.37 -2.41
CA CYS A 159 -0.44 3.30 -3.32
C CYS A 159 -1.15 4.66 -3.37
N CYS A 160 -1.21 5.34 -2.23
CA CYS A 160 -1.87 6.64 -2.06
C CYS A 160 -1.05 7.79 -2.64
N SER A 161 -1.76 8.86 -2.99
CA SER A 161 -1.14 10.14 -3.34
C SER A 161 -0.76 10.94 -2.11
N ARG A 162 0.07 11.97 -2.31
CA ARG A 162 0.41 12.94 -1.26
C ARG A 162 -0.82 13.68 -0.75
N ALA A 163 -1.76 14.01 -1.63
CA ALA A 163 -3.02 14.63 -1.23
C ALA A 163 -3.82 13.73 -0.29
N GLN A 164 -4.01 12.46 -0.66
CA GLN A 164 -4.73 11.49 0.17
C GLN A 164 -4.05 11.25 1.52
N GLU A 165 -2.72 11.25 1.57
CA GLU A 165 -1.97 11.13 2.83
C GLU A 165 -2.22 12.32 3.76
N VAL A 166 -2.27 13.56 3.21
CA VAL A 166 -2.55 14.78 3.98
C VAL A 166 -4.00 14.83 4.46
N GLU A 167 -4.93 14.34 3.65
CA GLU A 167 -6.36 14.26 3.99
C GLU A 167 -6.66 13.16 5.04
N THR A 168 -5.75 12.19 5.22
CA THR A 168 -5.93 11.13 6.21
C THR A 168 -5.93 11.74 7.60
N ILE A 169 -7.09 11.74 8.27
CA ILE A 169 -7.25 12.24 9.63
C ILE A 169 -6.42 11.34 10.56
N ARG A 170 -5.43 11.93 11.22
CA ARG A 170 -4.73 11.27 12.32
C ARG A 170 -5.74 11.00 13.42
N LYS A 171 -6.09 9.74 13.62
CA LYS A 171 -6.89 9.36 14.79
C LYS A 171 -6.02 9.55 16.03
N ASP A 172 -6.59 10.19 17.07
CA ASP A 172 -5.93 10.30 18.35
C ASP A 172 -5.47 8.92 18.85
N PRO A 173 -4.33 8.84 19.51
CA PRO A 173 -3.80 7.57 20.01
C PRO A 173 -4.86 6.92 20.90
N ALA A 174 -5.39 5.79 20.46
CA ALA A 174 -6.36 5.04 21.24
C ALA A 174 -5.61 4.39 22.42
N VAL A 175 -5.96 4.79 23.63
CA VAL A 175 -5.50 4.14 24.85
C VAL A 175 -6.21 2.78 24.92
N SER A 176 -5.48 1.70 24.78
CA SER A 176 -5.99 0.33 24.98
C SER A 176 -5.32 -0.28 26.21
N THR A 177 -6.11 -0.97 27.03
CA THR A 177 -5.60 -1.77 28.15
C THR A 177 -5.31 -3.17 27.63
N ASP A 178 -4.10 -3.69 27.85
CA ASP A 178 -3.82 -5.09 27.54
C ASP A 178 -4.38 -6.03 28.62
N ALA A 179 -4.29 -7.34 28.41
CA ALA A 179 -4.79 -8.36 29.34
C ALA A 179 -4.11 -8.31 30.73
N THR A 180 -3.03 -7.55 30.89
CA THR A 180 -2.29 -7.34 32.15
C THR A 180 -2.66 -6.03 32.85
N GLY A 181 -3.59 -5.24 32.31
CA GLY A 181 -4.02 -3.95 32.86
C GLY A 181 -3.08 -2.77 32.56
N LEU A 182 -2.02 -2.97 31.77
CA LEU A 182 -1.12 -1.92 31.34
C LEU A 182 -1.73 -1.12 30.18
N LEU A 183 -1.70 0.23 30.32
CA LEU A 183 -2.13 1.15 29.28
C LEU A 183 -1.11 1.14 28.12
N LYS A 184 -1.51 0.59 26.97
CA LYS A 184 -0.78 0.74 25.72
C LYS A 184 -1.33 1.91 24.93
N LEU A 185 -0.51 2.91 24.71
CA LEU A 185 -0.75 3.96 23.71
C LEU A 185 -0.54 3.35 22.31
N GLY A 186 -1.58 2.78 21.76
CA GLY A 186 -1.60 2.31 20.39
C GLY A 186 -1.92 3.47 19.47
N SER A 187 -0.94 4.03 18.80
CA SER A 187 -1.16 4.90 17.65
C SER A 187 -1.68 4.02 16.50
N LYS A 188 -2.98 3.77 16.47
CA LYS A 188 -3.65 3.25 15.26
C LYS A 188 -3.84 4.43 14.30
N ASN A 189 -2.73 4.93 13.75
CA ASN A 189 -2.83 5.66 12.50
C ASN A 189 -3.38 4.65 11.49
N ALA A 190 -4.59 4.88 11.00
CA ALA A 190 -5.06 4.11 9.86
C ALA A 190 -4.08 4.40 8.72
N ASP A 191 -3.40 3.36 8.20
CA ASP A 191 -2.56 3.52 7.04
C ASP A 191 -3.39 4.17 5.92
N PRO A 192 -2.84 5.15 5.21
CA PRO A 192 -3.56 5.79 4.12
C PRO A 192 -3.95 4.72 3.09
N SER A 193 -5.19 4.73 2.65
CA SER A 193 -5.69 3.80 1.63
C SER A 193 -6.39 4.54 0.51
N CYS A 194 -6.24 4.07 -0.73
CA CYS A 194 -6.89 4.61 -1.91
C CYS A 194 -7.83 3.58 -2.55
N GLU A 195 -8.81 4.07 -3.29
CA GLU A 195 -9.72 3.22 -4.03
C GLU A 195 -9.07 2.72 -5.33
N THR A 196 -9.28 1.42 -5.65
CA THR A 196 -8.72 0.75 -6.84
C THR A 196 -9.77 -0.04 -7.61
N ASN A 197 -11.05 0.27 -7.39
CA ASN A 197 -12.19 -0.46 -7.91
C ASN A 197 -12.50 -0.22 -9.40
N THR A 198 -11.81 0.71 -10.05
CA THR A 198 -11.92 0.99 -11.48
C THR A 198 -10.55 0.94 -12.16
N GLU A 199 -10.54 0.71 -13.48
CA GLU A 199 -9.31 0.68 -14.28
C GLU A 199 -8.48 1.94 -14.12
N LEU A 200 -9.10 3.12 -14.19
CA LEU A 200 -8.41 4.40 -14.06
C LEU A 200 -7.82 4.61 -12.67
N LYS A 201 -8.56 4.25 -11.61
CA LYS A 201 -8.07 4.36 -10.22
C LYS A 201 -6.91 3.40 -9.97
N LEU A 202 -7.02 2.15 -10.46
CA LEU A 202 -5.93 1.17 -10.36
C LEU A 202 -4.69 1.63 -11.13
N LYS A 203 -4.85 2.13 -12.37
CA LYS A 203 -3.74 2.67 -13.16
C LYS A 203 -3.05 3.83 -12.44
N SER A 204 -3.82 4.77 -11.88
CA SER A 204 -3.28 5.90 -11.12
C SER A 204 -2.54 5.43 -9.85
N ALA A 205 -3.04 4.40 -9.17
CA ALA A 205 -2.36 3.80 -8.01
C ALA A 205 -1.02 3.17 -8.42
N TRP A 206 -0.98 2.40 -9.51
CA TRP A 206 0.25 1.77 -9.99
C TRP A 206 1.26 2.79 -10.53
N GLN A 207 0.82 3.87 -11.17
CA GLN A 207 1.71 4.95 -11.58
C GLN A 207 2.39 5.60 -10.36
N ARG A 208 1.65 5.84 -9.26
CA ARG A 208 2.24 6.31 -8.00
C ARG A 208 3.22 5.29 -7.40
N ARG A 209 2.91 4.00 -7.49
CA ARG A 209 3.83 2.92 -7.10
C ARG A 209 5.14 2.99 -7.90
N SER A 210 5.04 3.11 -9.22
CA SER A 210 6.20 3.23 -10.11
C SER A 210 7.07 4.45 -9.78
N LEU A 211 6.45 5.60 -9.53
CA LEU A 211 7.15 6.80 -9.08
C LEU A 211 7.84 6.61 -7.73
N ALA A 212 7.17 5.98 -6.76
CA ALA A 212 7.73 5.72 -5.44
C ALA A 212 8.91 4.73 -5.48
N MET A 213 8.83 3.69 -6.31
CA MET A 213 9.94 2.74 -6.52
C MET A 213 11.16 3.41 -7.14
N ASP A 214 10.97 4.32 -8.10
CA ASP A 214 12.05 5.08 -8.70
C ASP A 214 12.68 6.08 -7.71
N LEU A 215 11.87 6.80 -6.91
CA LEU A 215 12.35 7.68 -5.83
C LEU A 215 13.14 6.92 -4.76
N ALA A 216 12.71 5.72 -4.40
CA ALA A 216 13.40 4.86 -3.45
C ALA A 216 14.70 4.26 -4.03
N GLY A 217 14.86 4.26 -5.35
CA GLY A 217 15.98 3.62 -6.02
C GLY A 217 15.80 2.11 -6.22
N LEU A 218 14.61 1.56 -5.96
CA LEU A 218 14.31 0.13 -6.05
C LEU A 218 14.18 -0.36 -7.49
N ALA A 219 13.41 0.34 -8.32
CA ALA A 219 13.23 0.05 -9.74
C ALA A 219 13.14 1.34 -10.55
N SER A 220 13.36 1.28 -11.85
CA SER A 220 13.18 2.42 -12.74
C SER A 220 11.70 2.64 -13.07
N PHE A 221 11.27 3.91 -13.11
CA PHE A 221 9.90 4.26 -13.49
C PHE A 221 9.51 3.66 -14.85
N GLU A 222 10.40 3.74 -15.83
CA GLU A 222 10.18 3.25 -17.18
C GLU A 222 9.84 1.75 -17.22
N VAL A 223 10.60 0.92 -16.52
CA VAL A 223 10.39 -0.54 -16.47
C VAL A 223 9.07 -0.88 -15.81
N THR A 224 8.78 -0.28 -14.65
CA THR A 224 7.56 -0.55 -13.90
C THR A 224 6.30 0.00 -14.57
N GLU A 225 6.40 1.16 -15.25
CA GLU A 225 5.29 1.72 -16.02
C GLU A 225 5.03 0.91 -17.29
N THR A 226 6.08 0.45 -17.99
CA THR A 226 5.94 -0.45 -19.15
C THR A 226 5.23 -1.75 -18.75
N TRP A 227 5.56 -2.31 -17.60
CA TRP A 227 4.86 -3.47 -17.05
C TRP A 227 3.39 -3.17 -16.77
N SER A 228 3.09 -2.04 -16.14
CA SER A 228 1.73 -1.59 -15.91
C SER A 228 0.94 -1.46 -17.21
N GLN A 229 1.50 -0.79 -18.22
CA GLN A 229 0.89 -0.62 -19.53
C GLN A 229 0.63 -1.96 -20.24
N PHE A 230 1.57 -2.90 -20.14
CA PHE A 230 1.38 -4.26 -20.66
C PHE A 230 0.15 -4.94 -20.05
N LEU A 231 -0.01 -4.89 -18.73
CA LEU A 231 -1.16 -5.48 -18.04
C LEU A 231 -2.48 -4.81 -18.44
N PHE A 232 -2.53 -3.47 -18.47
CA PHE A 232 -3.73 -2.75 -18.91
C PHE A 232 -4.05 -3.00 -20.40
N GLY A 233 -3.03 -3.24 -21.24
CA GLY A 233 -3.22 -3.63 -22.63
C GLY A 233 -4.04 -4.93 -22.78
N HIS A 234 -3.94 -5.84 -21.81
CA HIS A 234 -4.74 -7.07 -21.81
C HIS A 234 -6.23 -6.84 -21.54
N LEU A 235 -6.59 -5.80 -20.78
CA LEU A 235 -8.00 -5.42 -20.56
C LEU A 235 -8.67 -4.89 -21.84
N LEU A 236 -7.88 -4.25 -22.73
CA LEU A 236 -8.37 -3.66 -23.96
C LEU A 236 -8.52 -4.67 -25.10
N ARG A 237 -7.91 -5.86 -24.96
CA ARG A 237 -7.97 -6.89 -26.01
C ARG A 237 -9.35 -7.51 -26.09
N GLU A 238 -9.88 -7.60 -27.31
CA GLU A 238 -11.06 -8.39 -27.58
C GLU A 238 -10.73 -9.87 -27.45
N GLN A 239 -11.58 -10.58 -26.72
CA GLN A 239 -11.41 -12.02 -26.52
C GLN A 239 -12.13 -12.81 -27.61
N PRO A 240 -11.66 -14.02 -27.96
CA PRO A 240 -12.35 -14.92 -28.87
C PRO A 240 -13.76 -15.25 -28.38
N LYS A 241 -14.66 -15.56 -29.29
CA LYS A 241 -16.04 -15.97 -28.94
C LYS A 241 -16.02 -17.14 -27.95
N GLY A 242 -16.77 -17.02 -26.87
CA GLY A 242 -16.84 -18.03 -25.81
C GLY A 242 -15.90 -17.83 -24.66
N PHE A 243 -15.09 -16.77 -24.67
CA PHE A 243 -14.21 -16.39 -23.55
C PHE A 243 -14.64 -15.06 -22.93
N ALA A 244 -14.46 -14.94 -21.61
CA ALA A 244 -14.70 -13.70 -20.89
C ALA A 244 -13.52 -12.74 -21.07
N LYS A 245 -13.79 -11.44 -20.94
CA LYS A 245 -12.72 -10.42 -20.87
C LYS A 245 -11.87 -10.64 -19.63
N ILE A 246 -10.58 -10.31 -19.75
CA ILE A 246 -9.66 -10.31 -18.60
C ILE A 246 -10.20 -9.32 -17.55
N SER A 247 -10.23 -9.75 -16.31
CA SER A 247 -10.73 -8.95 -15.18
C SER A 247 -9.61 -8.14 -14.51
N LEU A 248 -9.98 -7.07 -13.79
CA LEU A 248 -9.04 -6.32 -12.95
C LEU A 248 -8.35 -7.23 -11.92
N GLN A 249 -9.07 -8.23 -11.39
CA GLN A 249 -8.49 -9.19 -10.45
C GLN A 249 -7.39 -10.03 -11.09
N GLN A 250 -7.56 -10.49 -12.32
CA GLN A 250 -6.54 -11.28 -13.02
C GLN A 250 -5.26 -10.46 -13.24
N ILE A 251 -5.35 -9.18 -13.61
CA ILE A 251 -4.14 -8.34 -13.76
C ILE A 251 -3.48 -8.05 -12.40
N MET A 252 -4.24 -7.88 -11.33
CA MET A 252 -3.67 -7.73 -9.98
C MET A 252 -2.97 -9.00 -9.50
N ASP A 253 -3.54 -10.17 -9.78
CA ASP A 253 -2.94 -11.46 -9.44
C ASP A 253 -1.67 -11.72 -10.26
N THR A 254 -1.66 -11.32 -11.55
CA THR A 254 -0.49 -11.37 -12.42
C THR A 254 0.64 -10.48 -11.89
N ASP A 255 0.31 -9.24 -11.52
CA ASP A 255 1.23 -8.29 -10.94
C ASP A 255 1.85 -8.83 -9.64
N LYS A 256 1.00 -9.37 -8.75
CA LYS A 256 1.47 -10.00 -7.51
C LYS A 256 2.41 -11.17 -7.77
N GLN A 257 2.09 -12.03 -8.75
CA GLN A 257 2.93 -13.17 -9.10
C GLN A 257 4.30 -12.74 -9.62
N LEU A 258 4.36 -11.67 -10.45
CA LEU A 258 5.63 -11.11 -10.89
C LEU A 258 6.50 -10.71 -9.70
N PHE A 259 5.95 -10.01 -8.70
CA PHE A 259 6.71 -9.61 -7.50
C PHE A 259 7.18 -10.81 -6.68
N ILE A 260 6.38 -11.87 -6.55
CA ILE A 260 6.77 -13.10 -5.86
C ILE A 260 7.99 -13.73 -6.55
N LEU A 261 7.95 -13.88 -7.87
CA LEU A 261 9.05 -14.45 -8.62
C LEU A 261 10.28 -13.53 -8.64
N ALA A 262 10.09 -12.22 -8.74
CA ALA A 262 11.17 -11.24 -8.66
C ALA A 262 11.87 -11.27 -7.30
N SER A 263 11.14 -11.46 -6.20
CA SER A 263 11.71 -11.65 -4.87
C SER A 263 12.64 -12.86 -4.81
N HIS A 264 12.27 -13.98 -5.44
CA HIS A 264 13.13 -15.15 -5.56
C HIS A 264 14.34 -14.89 -6.43
N GLN A 265 14.17 -14.19 -7.56
CA GLN A 265 15.27 -13.95 -8.51
C GLN A 265 16.31 -12.96 -7.98
N THR A 266 15.90 -11.95 -7.24
CA THR A 266 16.81 -10.95 -6.67
C THR A 266 17.57 -11.45 -5.45
N MET A 267 17.07 -12.49 -4.75
CA MET A 267 17.71 -13.11 -3.57
C MET A 267 18.19 -12.08 -2.54
N GLY A 268 17.40 -11.03 -2.28
CA GLY A 268 17.74 -9.96 -1.35
C GLY A 268 18.70 -8.90 -1.88
N LYS A 269 19.19 -9.02 -3.11
CA LYS A 269 20.02 -8.00 -3.76
C LYS A 269 19.11 -6.97 -4.44
N LEU A 270 18.67 -5.96 -3.71
CA LEU A 270 17.79 -4.90 -4.22
C LEU A 270 18.50 -3.58 -4.50
N SER A 271 19.72 -3.40 -3.97
CA SER A 271 20.55 -2.23 -4.23
C SER A 271 21.56 -2.50 -5.34
N SER A 272 21.80 -1.51 -6.19
CA SER A 272 22.86 -1.52 -7.22
C SER A 272 23.87 -0.40 -6.96
N ALA A 273 25.07 -0.54 -7.51
CA ALA A 273 26.02 0.55 -7.54
C ALA A 273 25.53 1.69 -8.46
N PRO A 274 26.00 2.93 -8.26
CA PRO A 274 25.69 4.03 -9.15
C PRO A 274 26.05 3.65 -10.60
N HIS A 275 25.12 3.89 -11.53
CA HIS A 275 25.23 3.58 -12.97
C HIS A 275 25.08 2.10 -13.38
N GLU A 276 24.86 1.18 -12.46
CA GLU A 276 24.49 -0.19 -12.78
C GLU A 276 22.96 -0.33 -12.95
N LYS A 277 22.56 -1.34 -13.75
CA LYS A 277 21.12 -1.70 -13.83
C LYS A 277 20.64 -2.16 -12.47
N LYS A 278 19.43 -1.75 -12.12
CA LYS A 278 18.81 -2.17 -10.86
C LYS A 278 18.44 -3.65 -10.95
N PRO A 279 18.73 -4.47 -9.93
CA PRO A 279 18.42 -5.90 -9.95
C PRO A 279 16.95 -6.22 -10.18
N LEU A 280 16.05 -5.36 -9.67
CA LEU A 280 14.61 -5.53 -9.84
C LEU A 280 14.17 -5.23 -11.29
N ASP A 281 14.81 -4.27 -11.97
CA ASP A 281 14.55 -3.99 -13.39
C ASP A 281 14.90 -5.20 -14.25
N GLU A 282 16.07 -5.83 -14.01
CA GLU A 282 16.47 -7.05 -14.72
C GLU A 282 15.51 -8.22 -14.44
N ALA A 283 15.05 -8.36 -13.20
CA ALA A 283 14.09 -9.38 -12.83
C ALA A 283 12.75 -9.19 -13.57
N PHE A 284 12.25 -7.96 -13.65
CA PHE A 284 11.00 -7.64 -14.36
C PHE A 284 11.13 -7.89 -15.86
N GLU A 285 12.24 -7.47 -16.48
CA GLU A 285 12.50 -7.72 -17.91
C GLU A 285 12.50 -9.21 -18.27
N LYS A 286 13.07 -10.06 -17.40
CA LYS A 286 13.12 -11.51 -17.60
C LYS A 286 11.79 -12.20 -17.35
N LEU A 287 11.07 -11.76 -16.30
CA LEU A 287 9.88 -12.45 -15.82
C LEU A 287 8.60 -12.04 -16.54
N LYS A 288 8.54 -10.85 -17.16
CA LYS A 288 7.35 -10.37 -17.86
C LYS A 288 6.83 -11.30 -18.96
N GLU A 289 7.69 -12.13 -19.54
CA GLU A 289 7.35 -13.09 -20.59
C GLU A 289 7.28 -14.53 -20.08
N SER A 290 7.47 -14.76 -18.77
CA SER A 290 7.44 -16.11 -18.22
C SER A 290 6.01 -16.68 -18.21
N THR A 291 5.88 -17.97 -18.50
CA THR A 291 4.59 -18.68 -18.47
C THR A 291 3.96 -18.67 -17.07
N GLU A 292 4.78 -18.68 -16.02
CA GLU A 292 4.35 -18.65 -14.62
C GLU A 292 3.64 -17.34 -14.25
N VAL A 293 3.98 -16.24 -14.94
CA VAL A 293 3.32 -14.93 -14.77
C VAL A 293 2.10 -14.85 -15.70
N LEU A 294 2.28 -15.19 -16.98
CA LEU A 294 1.28 -14.98 -18.00
C LEU A 294 0.08 -15.92 -17.90
N GLN A 295 0.19 -17.05 -17.21
CA GLN A 295 -0.94 -17.98 -17.02
C GLN A 295 -2.16 -17.29 -16.38
N PHE A 296 -1.99 -16.29 -15.55
CA PHE A 296 -3.09 -15.53 -14.92
C PHE A 296 -3.84 -14.65 -15.91
N LEU A 297 -3.22 -14.30 -17.05
CA LEU A 297 -3.82 -13.53 -18.15
C LEU A 297 -4.54 -14.41 -19.17
N THR A 298 -4.72 -15.70 -18.89
CA THR A 298 -5.49 -16.59 -19.75
C THR A 298 -6.97 -16.27 -19.62
N PRO A 299 -7.68 -15.98 -20.74
CA PRO A 299 -9.11 -15.72 -20.70
C PRO A 299 -9.87 -16.93 -20.18
N LEU A 300 -10.77 -16.71 -19.23
CA LEU A 300 -11.63 -17.76 -18.70
C LEU A 300 -12.78 -18.03 -19.66
N PRO A 301 -13.31 -19.28 -19.75
CA PRO A 301 -14.50 -19.54 -20.52
C PRO A 301 -15.66 -18.65 -20.04
N ALA A 302 -16.35 -18.00 -20.97
CA ALA A 302 -17.53 -17.23 -20.63
C ALA A 302 -18.58 -18.18 -20.02
N GLN A 303 -19.05 -17.88 -18.81
CA GLN A 303 -20.16 -18.63 -18.23
C GLN A 303 -21.33 -18.50 -19.20
N ARG A 304 -21.78 -19.61 -19.77
CA ARG A 304 -23.04 -19.63 -20.52
C ARG A 304 -24.14 -19.19 -19.55
N VAL A 305 -24.65 -17.98 -19.75
CA VAL A 305 -25.95 -17.63 -19.17
C VAL A 305 -26.88 -18.67 -19.76
N HIS A 306 -27.34 -19.60 -18.94
CA HIS A 306 -28.44 -20.48 -19.35
C HIS A 306 -29.60 -19.52 -19.65
N GLU A 307 -29.78 -19.16 -20.94
CA GLU A 307 -31.05 -18.62 -21.40
C GLU A 307 -32.07 -19.67 -21.00
N ALA A 308 -32.94 -19.31 -20.07
CA ALA A 308 -34.06 -20.13 -19.69
C ALA A 308 -34.76 -20.47 -21.01
N PRO A 309 -35.07 -21.77 -21.28
CA PRO A 309 -35.68 -22.16 -22.52
C PRO A 309 -36.93 -21.29 -22.70
N THR A 310 -36.95 -20.49 -23.76
CA THR A 310 -38.12 -19.74 -24.18
C THR A 310 -39.22 -20.76 -24.42
N SER A 311 -40.09 -20.91 -23.43
CA SER A 311 -41.31 -21.72 -23.53
C SER A 311 -42.20 -21.06 -24.57
N ASN A 312 -42.12 -21.58 -25.79
CA ASN A 312 -43.05 -21.27 -26.86
C ASN A 312 -44.43 -21.88 -26.51
N ASN A 313 -45.10 -21.29 -25.54
CA ASN A 313 -46.51 -21.54 -25.28
C ASN A 313 -47.34 -20.53 -26.06
N ASN A 314 -47.53 -20.80 -27.36
CA ASN A 314 -48.63 -20.26 -28.14
C ASN A 314 -49.95 -20.81 -27.58
N ARG A 315 -50.49 -20.20 -26.56
CA ARG A 315 -51.85 -20.38 -26.09
C ARG A 315 -52.57 -19.05 -26.24
N PRO A 316 -53.68 -18.98 -27.00
CA PRO A 316 -54.41 -17.73 -27.21
C PRO A 316 -55.02 -17.26 -25.91
N THR A 317 -54.60 -16.09 -25.50
CA THR A 317 -55.07 -15.40 -24.29
C THR A 317 -56.51 -14.91 -24.52
N LYS A 318 -57.44 -15.40 -23.72
CA LYS A 318 -58.76 -14.78 -23.53
C LYS A 318 -58.58 -13.46 -22.79
N VAL A 319 -59.12 -12.40 -23.39
CA VAL A 319 -59.19 -11.04 -22.84
C VAL A 319 -60.13 -11.02 -21.64
N PRO A 320 -59.71 -10.52 -20.48
CA PRO A 320 -60.66 -10.11 -19.43
C PRO A 320 -60.89 -8.59 -19.50
N LYS A 321 -62.11 -8.23 -19.27
CA LYS A 321 -62.70 -6.89 -19.23
C LYS A 321 -62.03 -5.97 -18.21
N VAL A 322 -61.97 -4.71 -18.64
CA VAL A 322 -61.68 -3.51 -17.87
C VAL A 322 -62.65 -3.37 -16.69
N ASP A 323 -62.12 -3.11 -15.50
CA ASP A 323 -62.82 -2.35 -14.50
C ASP A 323 -61.89 -1.27 -13.89
N LYS A 324 -62.51 -0.09 -13.78
CA LYS A 324 -61.93 1.20 -13.40
C LYS A 324 -61.72 1.30 -11.87
N GLY A 325 -60.68 2.03 -11.52
CA GLY A 325 -60.75 2.89 -10.33
C GLY A 325 -59.66 2.68 -9.30
N GLY A 326 -58.87 3.72 -9.05
CA GLY A 326 -58.07 3.82 -7.83
C GLY A 326 -56.78 4.59 -7.96
N LYS A 327 -56.84 5.92 -7.83
CA LYS A 327 -55.66 6.80 -7.62
C LYS A 327 -54.91 6.43 -6.33
N GLY A 328 -53.61 6.31 -6.41
CA GLY A 328 -52.76 6.18 -5.24
C GLY A 328 -51.30 6.56 -5.57
N ASN A 329 -50.99 7.79 -5.30
CA ASN A 329 -49.68 8.44 -5.44
C ASN A 329 -48.71 7.88 -4.40
N SER A 330 -47.55 7.36 -4.76
CA SER A 330 -46.39 7.41 -3.86
C SER A 330 -45.08 7.28 -4.62
N LYS A 331 -44.28 8.28 -4.37
CA LYS A 331 -42.94 8.56 -4.84
C LYS A 331 -41.98 7.40 -4.63
N GLY A 332 -41.10 7.27 -5.63
CA GLY A 332 -39.98 6.37 -5.67
C GLY A 332 -38.92 6.55 -4.60
N GLY A 333 -38.27 5.48 -4.31
CA GLY A 333 -36.99 5.41 -3.61
C GLY A 333 -36.16 4.36 -4.31
N ASN A 334 -35.26 4.83 -5.15
CA ASN A 334 -34.18 4.02 -5.71
C ASN A 334 -33.28 3.57 -4.57
N ASN A 335 -33.27 2.31 -4.22
CA ASN A 335 -32.27 1.73 -3.36
C ASN A 335 -31.74 0.45 -4.04
N SER A 336 -30.69 0.63 -4.83
CA SER A 336 -29.84 -0.45 -5.30
C SER A 336 -29.10 -1.05 -4.09
N GLY A 337 -29.74 -2.00 -3.43
CA GLY A 337 -29.12 -2.77 -2.35
C GLY A 337 -28.11 -3.77 -2.87
N ALA A 338 -26.87 -3.60 -2.47
CA ALA A 338 -25.84 -4.61 -2.58
C ALA A 338 -26.34 -5.96 -2.07
N GLY A 339 -26.18 -7.00 -2.88
CA GLY A 339 -26.54 -8.37 -2.53
C GLY A 339 -25.73 -8.82 -1.30
N PRO A 340 -26.35 -9.56 -0.36
CA PRO A 340 -25.63 -10.03 0.81
C PRO A 340 -24.56 -11.03 0.37
N SER A 341 -23.33 -10.78 0.82
CA SER A 341 -22.23 -11.76 0.82
C SER A 341 -22.77 -13.13 1.27
N LYS A 342 -22.40 -14.19 0.59
CA LYS A 342 -22.72 -15.58 0.95
C LYS A 342 -22.17 -15.86 2.35
N ALA A 343 -22.96 -15.60 3.38
CA ALA A 343 -22.66 -16.07 4.71
C ALA A 343 -22.64 -17.59 4.65
N GLN A 344 -21.50 -18.19 4.99
CA GLN A 344 -21.39 -19.65 5.12
C GLN A 344 -22.39 -20.08 6.18
N LEU A 345 -23.36 -20.92 5.78
CA LEU A 345 -24.34 -21.51 6.67
C LEU A 345 -23.64 -22.57 7.53
N PRO A 346 -23.98 -22.67 8.82
CA PRO A 346 -23.54 -23.79 9.63
C PRO A 346 -23.99 -25.11 9.01
N GLU A 347 -23.24 -26.18 9.27
CA GLU A 347 -23.52 -27.51 8.76
C GLU A 347 -24.93 -27.98 9.16
N GLY A 348 -25.67 -28.55 8.21
CA GLY A 348 -27.06 -28.98 8.41
C GLY A 348 -28.11 -27.88 8.40
N CYS A 349 -27.78 -26.63 8.07
CA CYS A 349 -28.71 -25.52 7.96
C CYS A 349 -29.12 -25.24 6.49
N VAL A 350 -30.35 -24.72 6.28
CA VAL A 350 -30.93 -24.46 4.97
C VAL A 350 -31.43 -23.04 4.84
N THR A 351 -31.54 -22.56 3.59
CA THR A 351 -32.01 -21.20 3.28
C THR A 351 -33.52 -21.08 3.16
N HIS A 352 -34.20 -22.22 2.94
CA HIS A 352 -35.65 -22.32 2.74
C HIS A 352 -36.20 -23.44 3.60
N ASP A 353 -37.49 -23.34 3.99
CA ASP A 353 -38.20 -24.42 4.67
C ASP A 353 -38.67 -25.47 3.62
N ASP A 354 -39.35 -26.54 4.11
CA ASP A 354 -39.84 -27.64 3.26
C ASP A 354 -40.86 -27.17 2.21
N ASP A 355 -41.56 -26.06 2.47
CA ASP A 355 -42.50 -25.42 1.50
C ASP A 355 -41.75 -24.47 0.53
N ARG A 356 -40.42 -24.49 0.46
CA ARG A 356 -39.57 -23.60 -0.34
C ARG A 356 -39.72 -22.10 0.02
N LYS A 357 -40.16 -21.79 1.23
CA LYS A 357 -40.30 -20.41 1.71
C LYS A 357 -38.97 -19.92 2.27
N PRO A 358 -38.46 -18.71 1.92
CA PRO A 358 -37.18 -18.22 2.39
C PRO A 358 -37.18 -17.95 3.89
N LEU A 359 -36.09 -18.30 4.57
CA LEU A 359 -35.91 -18.11 6.01
C LEU A 359 -35.14 -16.82 6.31
N CYS A 360 -35.48 -16.12 7.38
CA CYS A 360 -34.83 -14.87 7.76
C CYS A 360 -33.54 -15.12 8.57
N PHE A 361 -32.37 -14.89 7.96
CA PHE A 361 -31.07 -15.06 8.63
C PHE A 361 -30.84 -14.11 9.80
N ALA A 362 -31.34 -12.89 9.70
CA ALA A 362 -31.24 -11.94 10.82
C ALA A 362 -32.03 -12.39 12.06
N PHE A 363 -33.07 -13.19 11.87
CA PHE A 363 -33.80 -13.82 12.97
C PHE A 363 -32.97 -14.90 13.66
N GLN A 364 -32.21 -15.69 12.91
CA GLN A 364 -31.35 -16.76 13.46
C GLN A 364 -30.26 -16.22 14.38
N SER A 365 -29.79 -15.01 14.17
CA SER A 365 -28.79 -14.32 14.97
C SER A 365 -29.35 -13.32 15.98
N GLY A 366 -30.67 -13.27 16.17
CA GLY A 366 -31.34 -12.31 17.05
C GLY A 366 -31.29 -10.84 16.59
N LYS A 367 -30.83 -10.58 15.37
CA LYS A 367 -30.64 -9.21 14.81
C LYS A 367 -31.82 -8.71 13.98
N CYS A 368 -32.94 -9.48 13.88
CA CYS A 368 -34.10 -9.04 13.11
C CYS A 368 -34.92 -8.03 13.90
N LYS A 369 -35.12 -6.84 13.34
CA LYS A 369 -35.90 -5.75 13.95
C LYS A 369 -37.44 -5.95 13.85
N PHE A 370 -37.89 -7.02 13.24
CA PHE A 370 -39.32 -7.32 13.11
C PHE A 370 -39.94 -7.72 14.48
N LYS A 371 -40.89 -6.95 14.96
CA LYS A 371 -41.55 -7.15 16.26
C LYS A 371 -42.79 -8.06 16.24
N GLY A 372 -43.07 -8.69 15.06
CA GLY A 372 -44.19 -9.61 14.93
C GLY A 372 -43.93 -10.98 15.58
N PRO A 373 -45.00 -11.81 15.78
CA PRO A 373 -44.87 -13.12 16.39
C PRO A 373 -43.95 -14.04 15.65
N ALA A 374 -43.29 -14.97 16.37
CA ALA A 374 -42.44 -16.00 15.79
C ALA A 374 -43.23 -16.86 14.80
N GLY A 375 -42.59 -17.33 13.72
CA GLY A 375 -43.24 -18.05 12.63
C GLY A 375 -43.83 -17.17 11.51
N LYS A 376 -43.97 -15.88 11.73
CA LYS A 376 -44.44 -14.92 10.70
C LYS A 376 -43.31 -14.45 9.78
N ARG A 377 -43.67 -13.87 8.66
CA ARG A 377 -42.75 -13.37 7.63
C ARG A 377 -42.41 -11.91 7.87
N CYS A 378 -41.12 -11.56 7.84
CA CYS A 378 -40.64 -10.20 7.64
C CYS A 378 -40.23 -9.94 6.18
N ALA A 379 -39.75 -8.74 5.86
CA ALA A 379 -39.26 -8.41 4.52
C ALA A 379 -38.13 -9.33 4.00
N ARG A 380 -37.40 -10.00 4.91
CA ARG A 380 -36.24 -10.86 4.60
C ARG A 380 -36.54 -12.37 4.63
N GLY A 381 -37.73 -12.80 5.05
CA GLY A 381 -38.12 -14.20 5.14
C GLY A 381 -38.91 -14.57 6.39
N TYR A 382 -39.18 -15.86 6.58
CA TYR A 382 -39.95 -16.40 7.72
C TYR A 382 -39.07 -16.53 8.96
N HIS A 383 -39.66 -16.30 10.12
CA HIS A 383 -39.02 -16.42 11.44
C HIS A 383 -39.15 -17.84 11.98
N LYS A 384 -38.52 -18.78 11.33
CA LYS A 384 -38.43 -20.20 11.71
C LYS A 384 -36.95 -20.59 11.82
N CYS A 385 -36.64 -21.60 12.64
CA CYS A 385 -35.30 -22.16 12.74
C CYS A 385 -34.83 -22.67 11.37
N TYR A 386 -33.56 -22.44 11.02
CA TYR A 386 -33.01 -22.83 9.72
C TYR A 386 -32.30 -24.21 9.74
N LYS A 387 -32.29 -24.95 10.87
CA LYS A 387 -31.79 -26.33 10.88
C LYS A 387 -32.77 -27.22 10.10
N ARG A 388 -32.27 -28.02 9.17
CA ARG A 388 -33.03 -28.92 8.34
C ARG A 388 -33.90 -29.86 9.20
N GLY A 389 -35.19 -29.94 8.91
CA GLY A 389 -36.14 -30.75 9.66
C GLY A 389 -36.65 -30.15 10.98
N CYS A 390 -36.11 -29.02 11.43
CA CYS A 390 -36.59 -28.37 12.67
C CYS A 390 -37.74 -27.39 12.42
N PHE A 391 -37.54 -26.34 11.63
CA PHE A 391 -38.45 -25.25 11.24
C PHE A 391 -39.37 -24.71 12.35
N ARG A 392 -39.00 -24.86 13.63
CA ARG A 392 -39.77 -24.32 14.76
C ARG A 392 -39.77 -22.80 14.75
N PRO A 393 -40.78 -22.12 15.30
CA PRO A 393 -40.88 -20.65 15.34
C PRO A 393 -39.96 -20.07 16.44
N LYS A 394 -38.72 -20.50 16.48
CA LYS A 394 -37.66 -20.02 17.37
C LYS A 394 -36.36 -19.82 16.56
N PRO A 395 -35.48 -18.87 16.92
CA PRO A 395 -34.18 -18.76 16.27
C PRO A 395 -33.30 -19.98 16.59
N TYR A 396 -32.36 -20.27 15.71
CA TYR A 396 -31.49 -21.45 15.81
C TYR A 396 -30.79 -21.57 17.16
N TYR A 397 -30.24 -20.50 17.68
CA TYR A 397 -29.50 -20.47 18.95
C TYR A 397 -30.39 -20.73 20.19
N LEU A 398 -31.69 -20.63 20.06
CA LEU A 398 -32.67 -20.94 21.11
C LEU A 398 -33.39 -22.28 20.93
N CYS A 399 -33.11 -22.98 19.85
CA CYS A 399 -33.65 -24.32 19.60
C CYS A 399 -32.71 -25.39 20.18
N ASN A 400 -33.22 -26.22 21.10
CA ASN A 400 -32.51 -27.44 21.54
C ASN A 400 -32.57 -28.44 20.38
N HIS A 401 -31.45 -28.60 19.69
CA HIS A 401 -31.26 -29.64 18.67
C HIS A 401 -30.53 -30.79 19.36
N THR A 402 -31.27 -31.71 19.94
CA THR A 402 -30.75 -33.05 20.23
C THR A 402 -30.70 -33.81 18.93
N ASP A 403 -29.52 -34.23 18.54
CA ASP A 403 -29.25 -35.06 17.37
C ASP A 403 -29.98 -36.40 17.45
#